data_0de16d622f6b097713a7f0d7debd8471
#
_entry.id   0de16d622f6b097713a7f0d7debd8471
#
_cell.length_a   1.000
_cell.length_b   1.000
_cell.length_c   1.000
_cell.angle_alpha   90.00
_cell.angle_beta   90.00
_cell.angle_gamma   90.00
#
_symmetry.space_group_name_H-M   'P 1'
#
loop_
_entity.id
_entity.type
_entity.pdbx_description
1 polymer ?
#
loop_
_entity_poly.entity_id
_entity_poly.type
_entity_poly.pdbx_seq_one_letter_code
_entity_poly.pdbx_strand_id
1 'polypeptide(L)'
;MKWGEVRWYKFQPPDRKRPVLILSRDSVLQYLGEVTVAPITSTIRDIPSEVLLSKHEGMERDCVINCDHIQTVSNAKIGALITTLSAETMDQVREAILFALNLK
;
A
#
# COMPACT_ATOMS: atom_id res chain seq x y z
N MET A 1 11.63 -6.05 4.68
CA MET A 1 10.39 -5.70 3.95
C MET A 1 9.52 -6.94 3.85
N LYS A 2 8.25 -6.80 4.19
CA LYS A 2 7.29 -7.90 4.19
C LYS A 2 5.95 -7.48 3.63
N TRP A 3 5.21 -8.43 3.10
CA TRP A 3 3.82 -8.26 2.69
C TRP A 3 2.98 -7.70 3.84
N GLY A 4 2.17 -6.68 3.56
CA GLY A 4 1.31 -6.04 4.55
C GLY A 4 1.94 -4.91 5.34
N GLU A 5 3.23 -4.66 5.15
CA GLU A 5 3.88 -3.50 5.76
C GLU A 5 3.52 -2.22 5.00
N VAL A 6 3.34 -1.14 5.76
CA VAL A 6 3.20 0.21 5.23
C VAL A 6 4.54 0.91 5.44
N ARG A 7 5.12 1.39 4.36
CA ARG A 7 6.44 2.03 4.39
C ARG A 7 6.43 3.35 3.62
N TRP A 8 7.37 4.21 3.95
CA TRP A 8 7.59 5.43 3.18
C TRP A 8 8.15 5.09 1.81
N TYR A 9 7.72 5.83 0.79
CA TYR A 9 8.24 5.74 -0.57
C TYR A 9 8.52 7.14 -1.10
N LYS A 10 9.68 7.31 -1.74
CA LYS A 10 10.10 8.60 -2.28
C LYS A 10 9.72 8.69 -3.76
N PHE A 11 8.63 9.37 -4.04
CA PHE A 11 8.18 9.62 -5.41
C PHE A 11 9.08 10.64 -6.12
N GLN A 12 8.97 10.72 -7.44
CA GLN A 12 9.66 11.72 -8.25
C GLN A 12 9.11 13.12 -7.95
N PRO A 13 9.97 14.19 -7.98
CA PRO A 13 9.45 15.55 -7.90
C PRO A 13 8.43 15.82 -9.02
N PRO A 14 7.37 16.64 -8.76
CA PRO A 14 7.16 17.43 -7.54
C PRO A 14 6.55 16.65 -6.38
N ASP A 15 6.29 15.37 -6.54
CA ASP A 15 5.72 14.54 -5.47
C ASP A 15 6.70 14.38 -4.33
N ARG A 16 6.12 14.14 -3.14
CA ARG A 16 6.88 13.97 -1.92
C ARG A 16 6.96 12.50 -1.53
N LYS A 17 7.63 12.24 -0.45
CA LYS A 17 7.61 11.01 0.29
C LYS A 17 6.18 10.72 0.76
N ARG A 18 5.65 9.54 0.45
CA ARG A 18 4.29 9.12 0.81
C ARG A 18 4.28 7.68 1.29
N PRO A 19 3.28 7.30 2.11
CA PRO A 19 3.15 5.89 2.50
C PRO A 19 2.68 5.04 1.32
N VAL A 20 3.19 3.81 1.29
CA VAL A 20 2.73 2.78 0.35
C VAL A 20 2.56 1.46 1.09
N LEU A 21 1.64 0.62 0.62
CA LEU A 21 1.42 -0.72 1.15
C LEU A 21 2.20 -1.73 0.31
N ILE A 22 2.97 -2.59 0.97
CA ILE A 22 3.73 -3.65 0.31
C ILE A 22 2.79 -4.80 -0.04
N LEU A 23 2.68 -5.11 -1.33
CA LEU A 23 1.80 -6.15 -1.87
C LEU A 23 2.52 -7.37 -2.42
N SER A 24 3.82 -7.28 -2.68
CA SER A 24 4.57 -8.43 -3.15
C SER A 24 4.64 -9.50 -2.06
N ARG A 25 4.55 -10.76 -2.46
CA ARG A 25 4.68 -11.89 -1.53
C ARG A 25 6.10 -11.97 -0.97
N ASP A 26 6.21 -12.39 0.28
CA ASP A 26 7.51 -12.45 0.97
C ASP A 26 8.53 -13.31 0.23
N SER A 27 8.09 -14.37 -0.42
CA SER A 27 8.98 -15.30 -1.14
C SER A 27 9.72 -14.66 -2.30
N VAL A 28 9.28 -13.49 -2.79
CA VAL A 28 9.91 -12.82 -3.93
C VAL A 28 10.69 -11.58 -3.51
N LEU A 29 10.40 -11.02 -2.33
CA LEU A 29 10.98 -9.74 -1.89
C LEU A 29 12.50 -9.79 -1.71
N GLN A 30 13.06 -10.98 -1.50
CA GLN A 30 14.51 -11.14 -1.34
C GLN A 30 15.27 -11.19 -2.67
N TYR A 31 14.57 -11.48 -3.76
CA TYR A 31 15.20 -11.81 -5.03
C TYR A 31 15.01 -10.77 -6.12
N LEU A 32 13.94 -9.99 -6.04
CA LEU A 32 13.65 -8.96 -7.02
C LEU A 32 14.13 -7.61 -6.52
N GLY A 33 14.68 -6.81 -7.42
CA GLY A 33 15.03 -5.42 -7.12
C GLY A 33 13.82 -4.49 -7.13
N GLU A 34 12.62 -5.04 -7.28
CA GLU A 34 11.37 -4.31 -7.40
C GLU A 34 10.31 -4.90 -6.48
N VAL A 35 9.33 -4.08 -6.13
CA VAL A 35 8.22 -4.47 -5.25
C VAL A 35 6.92 -3.86 -5.76
N THR A 36 5.83 -4.62 -5.69
CA THR A 36 4.50 -4.12 -6.03
C THR A 36 3.88 -3.46 -4.82
N VAL A 37 3.38 -2.25 -5.00
CA VAL A 37 2.82 -1.44 -3.91
C VAL A 37 1.49 -0.81 -4.32
N ALA A 38 0.68 -0.46 -3.33
CA ALA A 38 -0.49 0.38 -3.50
C ALA A 38 -0.24 1.70 -2.75
N PRO A 39 -0.41 2.85 -3.39
CA PRO A 39 -0.19 4.13 -2.73
C PRO A 39 -1.29 4.44 -1.72
N ILE A 40 -0.92 5.17 -0.67
CA ILE A 40 -1.84 5.60 0.37
C ILE A 40 -1.96 7.11 0.29
N THR A 41 -3.20 7.60 0.26
CA THR A 41 -3.49 9.03 0.08
C THR A 41 -4.52 9.50 1.10
N SER A 42 -4.46 10.79 1.45
CA SER A 42 -5.47 11.43 2.30
C SER A 42 -6.73 11.82 1.53
N THR A 43 -6.72 11.72 0.20
CA THR A 43 -7.90 11.99 -0.63
C THR A 43 -8.81 10.77 -0.63
N ILE A 44 -9.91 10.84 0.13
CA ILE A 44 -10.85 9.74 0.31
C ILE A 44 -12.04 9.94 -0.62
N ARG A 45 -12.30 8.95 -1.50
CA ARG A 45 -13.41 8.97 -2.46
C ARG A 45 -14.57 8.07 -2.07
N ASP A 46 -14.36 7.20 -1.08
CA ASP A 46 -15.35 6.23 -0.60
C ASP A 46 -15.87 5.31 -1.71
N ILE A 47 -14.94 4.64 -2.37
CA ILE A 47 -15.24 3.71 -3.47
C ILE A 47 -14.68 2.32 -3.13
N PRO A 48 -15.23 1.23 -3.75
CA PRO A 48 -14.85 -0.14 -3.37
C PRO A 48 -13.38 -0.51 -3.61
N SER A 49 -12.66 0.24 -4.42
CA SER A 49 -11.23 0.03 -4.66
C SER A 49 -10.34 0.69 -3.62
N GLU A 50 -10.93 1.39 -2.64
CA GLU A 50 -10.19 2.02 -1.54
C GLU A 50 -10.42 1.27 -0.24
N VAL A 51 -9.37 1.21 0.60
CA VAL A 51 -9.45 0.66 1.95
C VAL A 51 -9.11 1.77 2.94
N LEU A 52 -10.07 2.12 3.81
CA LEU A 52 -9.89 3.18 4.80
C LEU A 52 -8.93 2.74 5.89
N LEU A 53 -7.98 3.59 6.22
CA LEU A 53 -7.06 3.43 7.34
C LEU A 53 -7.18 4.62 8.28
N SER A 54 -6.98 4.36 9.57
CA SER A 54 -7.06 5.37 10.61
C SER A 54 -5.89 5.21 11.60
N LYS A 55 -5.98 5.92 12.71
CA LYS A 55 -5.01 5.78 13.82
C LYS A 55 -4.99 4.37 14.39
N HIS A 56 -6.10 3.64 14.33
CA HIS A 56 -6.18 2.26 14.80
C HIS A 56 -5.24 1.33 14.01
N GLU A 57 -4.99 1.65 12.75
CA GLU A 57 -4.08 0.88 11.91
C GLU A 57 -2.65 1.43 11.95
N GLY A 58 -2.39 2.46 12.76
CA GLY A 58 -1.05 3.02 12.94
C GLY A 58 -0.74 4.23 12.07
N MET A 59 -1.75 4.82 11.43
CA MET A 59 -1.56 6.02 10.60
C MET A 59 -1.75 7.30 11.42
N GLU A 60 -1.12 8.39 11.02
CA GLU A 60 -1.25 9.69 11.69
C GLU A 60 -2.65 10.30 11.55
N ARG A 61 -3.30 10.03 10.41
CA ARG A 61 -4.60 10.60 10.06
C ARG A 61 -5.39 9.61 9.22
N ASP A 62 -6.66 9.88 9.02
CA ASP A 62 -7.48 9.09 8.11
C ASP A 62 -6.96 9.20 6.69
N CYS A 63 -6.85 8.06 6.04
CA CYS A 63 -6.33 7.95 4.68
C CYS A 63 -6.88 6.68 4.05
N VAL A 64 -6.59 6.47 2.77
CA VAL A 64 -7.03 5.26 2.06
C VAL A 64 -5.88 4.64 1.29
N ILE A 65 -5.91 3.31 1.20
CA ILE A 65 -5.08 2.56 0.27
C ILE A 65 -5.81 2.61 -1.07
N ASN A 66 -5.15 3.12 -2.11
CA ASN A 66 -5.75 3.24 -3.44
C ASN A 66 -5.36 2.04 -4.30
N CYS A 67 -6.25 1.05 -4.37
CA CYS A 67 -5.98 -0.17 -5.12
C CYS A 67 -6.18 -0.01 -6.63
N ASP A 68 -6.67 1.13 -7.11
CA ASP A 68 -6.71 1.44 -8.55
C ASP A 68 -5.34 1.85 -9.08
N HIS A 69 -4.39 2.22 -8.21
CA HIS A 69 -3.08 2.74 -8.59
C HIS A 69 -1.93 1.81 -8.16
N ILE A 70 -2.19 0.51 -8.16
CA ILE A 70 -1.14 -0.48 -7.88
C ILE A 70 -0.03 -0.33 -8.92
N GLN A 71 1.23 -0.34 -8.44
CA GLN A 71 2.38 -0.16 -9.32
C GLN A 71 3.58 -0.92 -8.78
N THR A 72 4.52 -1.23 -9.66
CA THR A 72 5.78 -1.87 -9.30
C THR A 72 6.88 -0.83 -9.32
N VAL A 73 7.62 -0.75 -8.22
CA VAL A 73 8.63 0.28 -7.99
C VAL A 73 9.95 -0.33 -7.53
N SER A 74 11.03 0.46 -7.64
CA SER A 74 12.36 0.02 -7.17
C SER A 74 12.40 -0.11 -5.64
N ASN A 75 12.96 -1.20 -5.15
CA ASN A 75 13.20 -1.42 -3.71
C ASN A 75 14.05 -0.29 -3.11
N ALA A 76 14.96 0.28 -3.88
CA ALA A 76 15.89 1.30 -3.41
C ALA A 76 15.18 2.56 -2.89
N LYS A 77 13.94 2.79 -3.31
CA LYS A 77 13.17 3.97 -2.89
C LYS A 77 12.24 3.70 -1.72
N ILE A 78 12.17 2.44 -1.26
CA ILE A 78 11.37 2.08 -0.09
C ILE A 78 12.14 2.46 1.18
N GLY A 79 11.48 3.16 2.07
CA GLY A 79 12.10 3.66 3.30
C GLY A 79 11.57 2.99 4.56
N ALA A 80 11.52 3.76 5.64
CA ALA A 80 11.22 3.26 6.97
C ALA A 80 9.82 2.67 7.10
N LEU A 81 9.70 1.68 7.97
CA LEU A 81 8.41 1.07 8.34
C LEU A 81 7.56 2.10 9.10
N ILE A 82 6.29 2.21 8.71
CA ILE A 82 5.30 3.03 9.42
C ILE A 82 4.47 2.12 10.34
N THR A 83 3.89 1.07 9.77
CA THR A 83 3.07 0.11 10.50
C THR A 83 2.94 -1.18 9.70
N THR A 84 2.43 -2.23 10.34
CA THR A 84 2.08 -3.49 9.66
C THR A 84 0.59 -3.69 9.84
N LEU A 85 -0.12 -3.87 8.74
CA LEU A 85 -1.57 -4.01 8.79
C LEU A 85 -1.98 -5.39 9.30
N SER A 86 -3.13 -5.44 9.99
CA SER A 86 -3.68 -6.68 10.51
C SER A 86 -4.17 -7.59 9.38
N ALA A 87 -4.37 -8.88 9.70
CA ALA A 87 -4.96 -9.84 8.76
C ALA A 87 -6.36 -9.38 8.32
N GLU A 88 -7.14 -8.81 9.22
CA GLU A 88 -8.48 -8.30 8.89
C GLU A 88 -8.41 -7.17 7.87
N THR A 89 -7.51 -6.22 8.06
CA THR A 89 -7.33 -5.12 7.12
C THR A 89 -6.80 -5.64 5.78
N MET A 90 -5.89 -6.60 5.80
CA MET A 90 -5.37 -7.19 4.57
C MET A 90 -6.45 -7.98 3.81
N ASP A 91 -7.44 -8.57 4.49
CA ASP A 91 -8.60 -9.17 3.84
C ASP A 91 -9.44 -8.12 3.09
N GLN A 92 -9.59 -6.92 3.67
CA GLN A 92 -10.25 -5.80 2.99
C GLN A 92 -9.45 -5.36 1.76
N VAL A 93 -8.14 -5.34 1.87
CA VAL A 93 -7.24 -5.02 0.74
C VAL A 93 -7.43 -6.02 -0.38
N ARG A 94 -7.49 -7.31 -0.07
CA ARG A 94 -7.72 -8.36 -1.06
C ARG A 94 -9.02 -8.11 -1.81
N GLU A 95 -10.12 -7.83 -1.11
CA GLU A 95 -11.42 -7.57 -1.74
C GLU A 95 -11.37 -6.33 -2.63
N ALA A 96 -10.70 -5.28 -2.19
CA ALA A 96 -10.54 -4.07 -2.97
C ALA A 96 -9.74 -4.31 -4.25
N ILE A 97 -8.69 -5.14 -4.19
CA ILE A 97 -7.88 -5.50 -5.36
C ILE A 97 -8.71 -6.34 -6.35
N LEU A 98 -9.44 -7.32 -5.85
CA LEU A 98 -10.29 -8.14 -6.71
C LEU A 98 -11.31 -7.28 -7.46
N PHE A 99 -11.86 -6.28 -6.79
CA PHE A 99 -12.75 -5.31 -7.42
C PHE A 99 -12.02 -4.44 -8.44
N ALA A 100 -10.91 -3.84 -8.03
CA ALA A 100 -10.16 -2.89 -8.87
C ALA A 100 -9.66 -3.53 -10.17
N LEU A 101 -9.26 -4.80 -10.12
CA LEU A 101 -8.74 -5.54 -11.26
C LEU A 101 -9.79 -6.38 -11.97
N ASN A 102 -11.05 -6.28 -11.55
CA ASN A 102 -12.17 -7.02 -12.14
C ASN A 102 -11.96 -8.54 -12.11
N LEU A 103 -11.44 -9.05 -10.99
CA LEU A 103 -11.16 -10.48 -10.79
C LEU A 103 -12.25 -11.18 -9.98
N LYS A 104 -13.29 -10.45 -9.62
CA LYS A 104 -14.34 -10.94 -8.75
C LYS A 104 -15.62 -11.18 -9.50
#